data_174aca93b1c1edaea50c9cb67f4068c1
#
_entry.id   174aca93b1c1edaea50c9cb67f4068c1
#
_cell.length_a   1.000
_cell.length_b   1.000
_cell.length_c   1.000
_cell.angle_alpha   90.00
_cell.angle_beta   90.00
_cell.angle_gamma   90.00
#
_symmetry.space_group_name_H-M   'P 1'
#
loop_
_entity.id
_entity.type
_entity.pdbx_description
1 polymer ?
#
loop_
_entity_poly.entity_id
_entity_poly.type
_entity_poly.pdbx_seq_one_letter_code
_entity_poly.pdbx_strand_id
1 'polypeptide(L)'
;DGAYYLAGYSVECMLKAGIAKLTGEHDFPATRNYSVDCYTHDLERLLTLAGLEPAWIAECGTDAILDKYWDIVLAWSESSRYERKSQLEAESMYNAIIDSVHGVLPWLRKHC
;
A
#
# COMPACT_ATOMS: atom_id res chain seq x y z
N ASP A 1 -9.11 -14.27 -6.53
CA ASP A 1 -9.90 -13.79 -7.66
C ASP A 1 -9.52 -12.36 -8.03
N GLY A 2 -10.08 -11.88 -9.14
CA GLY A 2 -9.72 -10.58 -9.70
C GLY A 2 -9.99 -9.41 -8.79
N ALA A 3 -11.09 -9.43 -8.04
CA ALA A 3 -11.46 -8.32 -7.17
C ALA A 3 -10.46 -8.15 -6.01
N TYR A 4 -10.08 -9.25 -5.39
CA TYR A 4 -9.08 -9.22 -4.32
C TYR A 4 -7.74 -8.72 -4.85
N TYR A 5 -7.31 -9.25 -5.98
CA TYR A 5 -6.03 -8.87 -6.58
C TYR A 5 -6.00 -7.39 -6.95
N LEU A 6 -7.05 -6.90 -7.63
CA LEU A 6 -7.10 -5.52 -8.08
C LEU A 6 -7.17 -4.53 -6.92
N ALA A 7 -7.86 -4.92 -5.84
CA ALA A 7 -7.92 -4.08 -4.65
C ALA A 7 -6.52 -3.84 -4.06
N GLY A 8 -5.74 -4.90 -3.89
CA GLY A 8 -4.36 -4.76 -3.40
C GLY A 8 -3.46 -4.03 -4.39
N TYR A 9 -3.65 -4.28 -5.67
CA TYR A 9 -2.88 -3.60 -6.71
C TYR A 9 -3.11 -2.08 -6.69
N SER A 10 -4.30 -1.63 -6.31
CA SER A 10 -4.57 -0.20 -6.20
C SER A 10 -3.68 0.45 -5.13
N VAL A 11 -3.40 -0.25 -4.03
CA VAL A 11 -2.49 0.22 -2.99
C VAL A 11 -1.06 0.29 -3.53
N GLU A 12 -0.64 -0.74 -4.24
CA GLU A 12 0.69 -0.76 -4.86
C GLU A 12 0.87 0.43 -5.80
N CYS A 13 -0.12 0.69 -6.65
CA CYS A 13 -0.07 1.80 -7.59
C CYS A 13 0.01 3.16 -6.89
N MET A 14 -0.76 3.33 -5.81
CA MET A 14 -0.74 4.58 -5.04
C MET A 14 0.62 4.81 -4.39
N LEU A 15 1.21 3.76 -3.82
CA LEU A 15 2.54 3.86 -3.21
C LEU A 15 3.61 4.18 -4.26
N LYS A 16 3.54 3.56 -5.43
CA LYS A 16 4.48 3.85 -6.52
C LYS A 16 4.31 5.29 -7.04
N ALA A 17 3.08 5.79 -7.07
CA ALA A 17 2.84 7.18 -7.42
C ALA A 17 3.49 8.13 -6.39
N GLY A 18 3.39 7.78 -5.11
CA GLY A 18 4.05 8.55 -4.04
C GLY A 18 5.56 8.57 -4.18
N ILE A 19 6.14 7.42 -4.54
CA ILE A 19 7.58 7.32 -4.76
C ILE A 19 8.00 8.20 -5.95
N ALA A 20 7.25 8.14 -7.04
CA ALA A 20 7.53 8.95 -8.23
C ALA A 20 7.47 10.44 -7.91
N LYS A 21 6.49 10.86 -7.13
CA LYS A 21 6.36 12.26 -6.71
C LYS A 21 7.56 12.69 -5.87
N LEU A 22 7.97 11.85 -4.94
CA LEU A 22 9.10 12.14 -4.06
C LEU A 22 10.39 12.29 -4.87
N THR A 23 10.65 11.38 -5.81
CA THR A 23 11.84 11.48 -6.66
C THR A 23 11.81 12.70 -7.56
N GLY A 24 10.63 13.06 -8.06
CA GLY A 24 10.48 14.26 -8.89
C GLY A 24 10.78 15.56 -8.13
N GLU A 25 10.45 15.61 -6.85
CA GLU A 25 10.70 16.77 -6.00
C GLU A 25 12.16 16.91 -5.59
N HIS A 26 12.88 15.79 -5.48
CA HIS A 26 14.25 15.78 -4.94
C HIS A 26 15.29 15.36 -5.97
N ASP A 27 14.97 15.53 -7.23
CA ASP A 27 15.76 15.03 -8.34
C ASP A 27 15.81 13.50 -8.34
N PHE A 28 16.20 12.93 -9.44
CA PHE A 28 16.08 11.53 -9.70
C PHE A 28 16.96 10.68 -8.79
N PRO A 29 16.53 9.46 -8.46
CA PRO A 29 17.19 8.66 -7.45
C PRO A 29 18.67 8.57 -7.74
N ALA A 30 19.39 8.95 -6.76
CA ALA A 30 20.81 9.01 -6.86
C ALA A 30 21.43 7.62 -6.94
N THR A 31 20.71 6.57 -6.59
CA THR A 31 21.29 5.24 -6.49
C THR A 31 20.55 4.22 -7.32
N ARG A 32 21.33 3.29 -7.89
CA ARG A 32 20.80 2.17 -8.61
C ARG A 32 19.89 1.28 -7.74
N ASN A 33 20.26 1.11 -6.47
CA ASN A 33 19.46 0.30 -5.55
C ASN A 33 18.08 0.86 -5.35
N TYR A 34 17.94 2.17 -5.29
CA TYR A 34 16.65 2.82 -5.16
C TYR A 34 15.76 2.51 -6.37
N SER A 35 16.29 2.61 -7.57
CA SER A 35 15.54 2.30 -8.79
C SER A 35 15.09 0.84 -8.82
N VAL A 36 15.96 -0.08 -8.44
CA VAL A 36 15.64 -1.50 -8.42
C VAL A 36 14.55 -1.79 -7.38
N ASP A 37 14.66 -1.17 -6.20
CA ASP A 37 13.68 -1.36 -5.14
C ASP A 37 12.29 -0.88 -5.53
N CYS A 38 12.18 0.12 -6.40
CA CYS A 38 10.88 0.61 -6.87
C CYS A 38 10.12 -0.40 -7.73
N TYR A 39 10.77 -1.44 -8.22
CA TYR A 39 10.11 -2.51 -8.97
C TYR A 39 9.54 -3.62 -8.08
N THR A 40 9.75 -3.54 -6.77
CA THR A 40 9.17 -4.53 -5.87
C THR A 40 7.65 -4.43 -5.84
N HIS A 41 7.00 -5.54 -5.48
CA HIS A 41 5.56 -5.59 -5.20
C HIS A 41 5.28 -5.74 -3.71
N ASP A 42 6.31 -5.63 -2.87
CA ASP A 42 6.19 -5.68 -1.42
C ASP A 42 5.67 -4.33 -0.92
N LEU A 43 4.43 -4.32 -0.43
CA LEU A 43 3.75 -3.09 -0.03
C LEU A 43 4.44 -2.40 1.14
N GLU A 44 4.98 -3.16 2.09
CA GLU A 44 5.72 -2.59 3.22
C GLU A 44 6.98 -1.88 2.74
N ARG A 45 7.69 -2.51 1.83
CA ARG A 45 8.89 -1.91 1.23
C ARG A 45 8.55 -0.63 0.47
N LEU A 46 7.46 -0.65 -0.29
CA LEU A 46 7.02 0.53 -1.03
C LEU A 46 6.63 1.68 -0.09
N LEU A 47 6.01 1.36 1.03
CA LEU A 47 5.67 2.38 2.03
C LEU A 47 6.93 3.07 2.56
N THR A 48 7.96 2.29 2.85
CA THR A 48 9.25 2.82 3.29
C THR A 48 9.89 3.69 2.21
N LEU A 49 9.90 3.21 0.97
CA LEU A 49 10.49 3.95 -0.16
C LEU A 49 9.76 5.26 -0.45
N ALA A 50 8.46 5.30 -0.19
CA ALA A 50 7.67 6.52 -0.35
C ALA A 50 7.93 7.54 0.76
N GLY A 51 8.74 7.19 1.78
CA GLY A 51 9.05 8.07 2.89
C GLY A 51 7.91 8.21 3.89
N LEU A 52 6.94 7.29 3.86
CA LEU A 52 5.72 7.41 4.67
C LEU A 52 5.77 6.59 5.96
N GLU A 53 6.80 5.76 6.15
CA GLU A 53 6.85 4.84 7.28
C GLU A 53 6.72 5.52 8.65
N PRO A 54 7.44 6.62 8.94
CA PRO A 54 7.29 7.27 10.26
C PRO A 54 5.86 7.77 10.51
N ALA A 55 5.23 8.39 9.51
CA ALA A 55 3.86 8.88 9.63
C ALA A 55 2.88 7.73 9.78
N TRP A 56 3.12 6.62 9.08
CA TRP A 56 2.29 5.44 9.15
C TRP A 56 2.33 4.80 10.54
N ILE A 57 3.53 4.63 11.09
CA ILE A 57 3.71 4.06 12.43
C ILE A 57 2.99 4.92 13.47
N ALA A 58 3.12 6.25 13.37
CA ALA A 58 2.45 7.16 14.27
C ALA A 58 0.93 7.04 14.17
N GLU A 59 0.39 6.94 12.95
CA GLU A 59 -1.05 6.82 12.76
C GLU A 59 -1.58 5.49 13.28
N CYS A 60 -0.90 4.39 13.01
CA CYS A 60 -1.29 3.06 13.49
C CYS A 60 -1.25 2.99 15.02
N GLY A 61 -0.41 3.77 15.65
CA GLY A 61 -0.34 3.85 17.11
C GLY A 61 -1.57 4.50 17.73
N THR A 62 -2.30 5.32 16.98
CA THR A 62 -3.52 6.00 17.44
C THR A 62 -4.79 5.46 16.81
N ASP A 63 -4.68 4.71 15.72
CA ASP A 63 -5.82 4.15 15.00
C ASP A 63 -5.67 2.63 14.88
N ALA A 64 -6.22 1.91 15.83
CA ALA A 64 -6.14 0.45 15.86
C ALA A 64 -6.86 -0.20 14.68
N ILE A 65 -7.86 0.48 14.12
CA ILE A 65 -8.61 -0.05 12.96
C ILE A 65 -7.73 0.02 11.72
N LEU A 66 -7.04 1.13 11.52
CA LEU A 66 -6.08 1.26 10.41
C LEU A 66 -4.99 0.20 10.51
N ASP A 67 -4.47 -0.04 11.70
CA ASP A 67 -3.45 -1.05 11.94
C ASP A 67 -3.94 -2.44 11.54
N LYS A 68 -5.17 -2.80 11.92
CA LYS A 68 -5.78 -4.06 11.52
C LYS A 68 -6.00 -4.15 10.01
N TYR A 69 -6.45 -3.07 9.42
CA TYR A 69 -6.67 -3.01 7.97
C TYR A 69 -5.35 -3.20 7.21
N TRP A 70 -4.27 -2.64 7.73
CA TRP A 70 -2.96 -2.82 7.12
C TRP A 70 -2.53 -4.29 7.13
N ASP A 71 -2.79 -4.99 8.23
CA ASP A 71 -2.49 -6.42 8.30
C ASP A 71 -3.25 -7.22 7.23
N ILE A 72 -4.50 -6.87 6.98
CA ILE A 72 -5.29 -7.49 5.92
C ILE A 72 -4.67 -7.21 4.55
N VAL A 73 -4.25 -5.98 4.32
CA VAL A 73 -3.64 -5.56 3.05
C VAL A 73 -2.29 -6.24 2.86
N LEU A 74 -1.50 -6.39 3.93
CA LEU A 74 -0.18 -7.03 3.85
C LEU A 74 -0.25 -8.51 3.50
N ALA A 75 -1.41 -9.16 3.67
CA ALA A 75 -1.59 -10.53 3.24
C ALA A 75 -1.63 -10.66 1.71
N TRP A 76 -1.82 -9.55 1.00
CA TRP A 76 -1.82 -9.54 -0.46
C TRP A 76 -0.39 -9.62 -0.99
N SER A 77 -0.25 -10.29 -2.13
CA SER A 77 1.02 -10.32 -2.87
C SER A 77 0.72 -10.35 -4.36
N GLU A 78 1.73 -10.15 -5.17
CA GLU A 78 1.59 -10.23 -6.62
C GLU A 78 1.00 -11.57 -7.06
N SER A 79 1.35 -12.65 -6.38
CA SER A 79 0.83 -13.98 -6.70
C SER A 79 -0.64 -14.17 -6.35
N SER A 80 -1.24 -13.24 -5.62
CA SER A 80 -2.66 -13.31 -5.25
C SER A 80 -3.60 -13.40 -6.45
N ARG A 81 -3.16 -12.93 -7.63
CA ARG A 81 -3.98 -13.04 -8.84
C ARG A 81 -4.22 -14.48 -9.26
N TYR A 82 -3.38 -15.41 -8.82
CA TYR A 82 -3.50 -16.83 -9.13
C TYR A 82 -4.22 -17.61 -8.04
N GLU A 83 -4.55 -16.97 -6.92
CA GLU A 83 -5.18 -17.60 -5.80
C GLU A 83 -6.69 -17.45 -5.85
N ARG A 84 -7.40 -18.44 -5.32
CA ARG A 84 -8.83 -18.33 -5.13
C ARG A 84 -9.10 -17.70 -3.78
N LYS A 85 -9.84 -16.61 -3.77
CA LYS A 85 -10.25 -15.93 -2.55
C LYS A 85 -11.77 -16.01 -2.43
N SER A 86 -12.26 -16.22 -1.21
CA SER A 86 -13.69 -16.21 -0.95
C SER A 86 -14.24 -14.79 -1.13
N GLN A 87 -15.55 -14.70 -1.28
CA GLN A 87 -16.21 -13.40 -1.33
C GLN A 87 -15.95 -12.61 -0.06
N LEU A 88 -15.94 -13.29 1.09
CA LEU A 88 -15.67 -12.63 2.37
C LEU A 88 -14.26 -12.07 2.43
N GLU A 89 -13.27 -12.80 1.93
CA GLU A 89 -11.89 -12.31 1.88
C GLU A 89 -11.77 -11.08 0.96
N ALA A 90 -12.43 -11.11 -0.19
CA ALA A 90 -12.41 -9.98 -1.11
C ALA A 90 -13.10 -8.75 -0.51
N GLU A 91 -14.22 -8.94 0.18
CA GLU A 91 -14.92 -7.85 0.87
C GLU A 91 -14.09 -7.26 2.00
N SER A 92 -13.42 -8.11 2.79
CA SER A 92 -12.54 -7.65 3.85
C SER A 92 -11.40 -6.81 3.32
N MET A 93 -10.79 -7.24 2.21
CA MET A 93 -9.73 -6.51 1.54
C MET A 93 -10.23 -5.15 1.02
N TYR A 94 -11.36 -5.16 0.36
CA TYR A 94 -11.97 -3.95 -0.16
C TYR A 94 -12.24 -2.95 0.96
N ASN A 95 -12.88 -3.39 2.03
CA ASN A 95 -13.20 -2.52 3.16
C ASN A 95 -11.95 -1.95 3.83
N ALA A 96 -10.91 -2.79 3.98
CA ALA A 96 -9.65 -2.33 4.56
C ALA A 96 -9.01 -1.22 3.73
N ILE A 97 -9.22 -1.22 2.43
CA ILE A 97 -8.62 -0.25 1.53
C ILE A 97 -9.46 1.02 1.43
N ILE A 98 -10.79 0.91 1.29
CA ILE A 98 -11.62 2.07 0.94
C ILE A 98 -12.36 2.74 2.08
N ASP A 99 -12.38 2.16 3.28
CA ASP A 99 -13.08 2.77 4.40
C ASP A 99 -12.70 4.26 4.50
N SER A 100 -13.71 5.14 4.48
CA SER A 100 -13.47 6.57 4.38
C SER A 100 -12.77 7.17 5.60
N VAL A 101 -12.85 6.51 6.75
CA VAL A 101 -12.27 6.99 8.00
C VAL A 101 -10.96 6.29 8.32
N HIS A 102 -10.93 4.96 8.19
CA HIS A 102 -9.80 4.13 8.62
C HIS A 102 -9.11 3.37 7.50
N GLY A 103 -9.55 3.56 6.25
CA GLY A 103 -9.02 2.80 5.13
C GLY A 103 -7.61 3.20 4.73
N VAL A 104 -6.88 2.24 4.19
CA VAL A 104 -5.50 2.44 3.76
C VAL A 104 -5.40 3.46 2.63
N LEU A 105 -6.29 3.37 1.64
CA LEU A 105 -6.21 4.24 0.46
C LEU A 105 -6.51 5.72 0.78
N PRO A 106 -7.56 6.05 1.55
CA PRO A 106 -7.78 7.44 1.94
C PRO A 106 -6.59 8.03 2.70
N TRP A 107 -5.95 7.24 3.57
CA TRP A 107 -4.76 7.72 4.27
C TRP A 107 -3.62 8.01 3.29
N LEU A 108 -3.38 7.09 2.36
CA LEU A 108 -2.32 7.28 1.37
C LEU A 108 -2.57 8.50 0.49
N ARG A 109 -3.83 8.77 0.13
CA ARG A 109 -4.17 9.95 -0.66
C ARG A 109 -3.82 11.26 0.03
N LYS A 110 -3.93 11.29 1.35
CA LYS A 110 -3.58 12.50 2.12
C LYS A 110 -2.08 12.73 2.17
N HIS A 111 -1.29 11.68 2.05
CA HIS A 111 0.14 11.73 2.26
C HIS A 111 0.97 11.56 0.98
N CYS A 112 0.35 11.13 -0.08
CA CYS A 112 0.98 11.04 -1.41
C CYS A 112 0.57 12.23 -2.35
#